data_9b750e19efd5bffc401c1eb835146d4c
#
_entry.id   9b750e19efd5bffc401c1eb835146d4c
#
_cell.length_a   1.000
_cell.length_b   1.000
_cell.length_c   1.000
_cell.angle_alpha   90.00
_cell.angle_beta   90.00
_cell.angle_gamma   90.00
#
_symmetry.space_group_name_H-M   'P 1'
#
loop_
_entity.id
_entity.type
_entity.pdbx_description
1 polymer ?
#
loop_
_entity_poly.entity_id
_entity_poly.type
_entity_poly.pdbx_seq_one_letter_code
_entity_poly.pdbx_strand_id
1 'polypeptide(L)'
;MELLFEKYGKNSNLEVYGVHDKGDMEFDKNYISSGIDVLIGTPNKLSEMFTTAGFNVNRLKMFILDDADPILKLRHETKIMRISNSIIRTQRIIFSEQFTERIEVLAEKMLVEPFEFDFEEEEEEDDESIETEDMEEQEGDEENSTK
;
A
#
# COMPACT_ATOMS: atom_id res chain seq x y z
N MET A 1 1.94 4.19 -5.25
CA MET A 1 0.70 4.84 -4.79
C MET A 1 0.24 5.95 -5.73
N GLU A 2 1.01 7.03 -5.95
CA GLU A 2 0.65 8.16 -6.82
C GLU A 2 0.15 7.73 -8.21
N LEU A 3 0.90 6.88 -8.92
CA LEU A 3 0.50 6.33 -10.22
C LEU A 3 -0.84 5.56 -10.19
N LEU A 4 -1.20 4.96 -9.06
CA LEU A 4 -2.48 4.27 -8.91
C LEU A 4 -3.63 5.29 -8.82
N PHE A 5 -3.44 6.38 -8.08
CA PHE A 5 -4.42 7.46 -8.04
C PHE A 5 -4.60 8.13 -9.41
N GLU A 6 -3.52 8.36 -10.15
CA GLU A 6 -3.59 8.86 -11.53
C GLU A 6 -4.36 7.91 -12.44
N LYS A 7 -4.08 6.60 -12.34
CA LYS A 7 -4.72 5.58 -13.17
C LYS A 7 -6.22 5.46 -12.89
N TYR A 8 -6.60 5.35 -11.62
CA TYR A 8 -7.98 5.09 -11.21
C TYR A 8 -8.78 6.37 -10.98
N GLY A 9 -8.12 7.49 -10.66
CA GLY A 9 -8.72 8.80 -10.45
C GLY A 9 -8.98 9.61 -11.71
N LYS A 10 -8.69 9.06 -12.90
CA LYS A 10 -8.73 9.77 -14.20
C LYS A 10 -10.02 10.53 -14.48
N ASN A 11 -11.15 10.08 -13.92
CA ASN A 11 -12.48 10.64 -14.15
C ASN A 11 -13.00 11.43 -12.92
N SER A 12 -12.20 11.58 -11.87
CA SER A 12 -12.64 12.16 -10.60
C SER A 12 -12.24 13.62 -10.38
N ASN A 13 -11.44 14.20 -11.27
CA ASN A 13 -10.87 15.57 -11.13
C ASN A 13 -10.15 15.77 -9.76
N LEU A 14 -9.57 14.71 -9.19
CA LEU A 14 -8.81 14.80 -7.94
C LEU A 14 -7.41 15.36 -8.21
N GLU A 15 -7.02 16.36 -7.44
CA GLU A 15 -5.66 16.88 -7.42
C GLU A 15 -4.84 16.03 -6.44
N VAL A 16 -3.91 15.22 -6.99
CA VAL A 16 -3.06 14.29 -6.23
C VAL A 16 -1.64 14.79 -6.23
N TYR A 17 -1.00 14.81 -5.06
CA TYR A 17 0.37 15.27 -4.94
C TYR A 17 1.22 14.36 -4.07
N GLY A 18 2.40 13.96 -4.59
CA GLY A 18 3.38 13.12 -3.90
C GLY A 18 4.55 13.93 -3.35
N VAL A 19 4.87 13.78 -2.07
CA VAL A 19 6.05 14.41 -1.44
C VAL A 19 7.09 13.37 -1.05
N HIS A 20 8.35 13.68 -1.29
CA HIS A 20 9.49 12.79 -1.09
C HIS A 20 10.55 13.42 -0.19
N ASP A 21 11.34 12.59 0.48
CA ASP A 21 12.37 13.02 1.43
C ASP A 21 13.40 14.02 0.81
N LYS A 22 13.67 13.89 -0.48
CA LYS A 22 14.59 14.76 -1.22
C LYS A 22 13.92 15.98 -1.86
N GLY A 23 12.59 16.13 -1.73
CA GLY A 23 11.83 17.24 -2.31
C GLY A 23 12.09 18.56 -1.59
N ASP A 24 11.91 19.66 -2.31
CA ASP A 24 12.00 21.01 -1.75
C ASP A 24 10.78 21.30 -0.87
N MET A 25 11.04 21.57 0.41
CA MET A 25 10.00 21.78 1.42
C MET A 25 9.15 23.03 1.14
N GLU A 26 9.75 24.09 0.65
CA GLU A 26 9.05 25.35 0.39
C GLU A 26 8.18 25.23 -0.85
N PHE A 27 8.70 24.60 -1.89
CA PHE A 27 7.91 24.26 -3.08
C PHE A 27 6.72 23.38 -2.74
N ASP A 28 6.94 22.28 -1.99
CA ASP A 28 5.91 21.35 -1.57
C ASP A 28 4.78 22.07 -0.80
N LYS A 29 5.14 22.94 0.16
CA LYS A 29 4.17 23.72 0.94
C LYS A 29 3.34 24.66 0.08
N ASN A 30 3.99 25.37 -0.83
CA ASN A 30 3.33 26.29 -1.73
C ASN A 30 2.34 25.56 -2.64
N TYR A 31 2.76 24.41 -3.19
CA TYR A 31 1.89 23.59 -4.04
C TYR A 31 0.68 23.06 -3.27
N ILE A 32 0.88 22.49 -2.09
CA ILE A 32 -0.21 21.99 -1.24
C ILE A 32 -1.17 23.12 -0.84
N SER A 33 -0.66 24.33 -0.60
CA SER A 33 -1.47 25.49 -0.23
C SER A 33 -2.35 25.99 -1.36
N SER A 34 -2.04 25.66 -2.61
CA SER A 34 -2.90 25.98 -3.76
C SER A 34 -4.19 25.14 -3.80
N GLY A 35 -4.22 24.06 -3.05
CA GLY A 35 -5.35 23.16 -2.89
C GLY A 35 -5.08 21.82 -3.55
N ILE A 36 -5.06 20.76 -2.76
CA ILE A 36 -4.94 19.37 -3.20
C ILE A 36 -6.02 18.54 -2.50
N ASP A 37 -6.42 17.44 -3.12
CA ASP A 37 -7.39 16.51 -2.57
C ASP A 37 -6.71 15.32 -1.89
N VAL A 38 -5.61 14.84 -2.45
CA VAL A 38 -4.85 13.69 -1.94
C VAL A 38 -3.38 14.05 -1.81
N LEU A 39 -2.85 13.91 -0.58
CA LEU A 39 -1.43 14.03 -0.30
C LEU A 39 -0.83 12.66 -0.01
N ILE A 40 0.20 12.29 -0.75
CA ILE A 40 0.93 11.04 -0.56
C ILE A 40 2.36 11.38 -0.15
N GLY A 41 2.90 10.68 0.85
CA GLY A 41 4.27 10.93 1.26
C GLY A 41 4.85 9.91 2.21
N THR A 42 6.17 9.95 2.35
CA THR A 42 6.89 9.11 3.30
C THR A 42 6.66 9.60 4.75
N PRO A 43 6.76 8.71 5.75
CA PRO A 43 6.63 9.10 7.15
C PRO A 43 7.63 10.19 7.56
N ASN A 44 8.84 10.19 6.99
CA ASN A 44 9.86 11.20 7.24
C ASN A 44 9.40 12.59 6.79
N LYS A 45 9.10 12.70 5.51
CA LYS A 45 8.74 13.97 4.88
C LYS A 45 7.46 14.55 5.48
N LEU A 46 6.42 13.72 5.61
CA LEU A 46 5.17 14.18 6.22
C LEU A 46 5.38 14.63 7.68
N SER A 47 6.11 13.87 8.51
CA SER A 47 6.38 14.26 9.88
C SER A 47 7.14 15.58 9.97
N GLU A 48 8.08 15.84 9.05
CA GLU A 48 8.79 17.11 8.95
C GLU A 48 7.85 18.25 8.58
N MET A 49 6.97 18.05 7.59
CA MET A 49 5.99 19.05 7.16
C MET A 49 4.99 19.39 8.27
N PHE A 50 4.54 18.41 9.05
CA PHE A 50 3.63 18.62 10.18
C PHE A 50 4.29 19.36 11.35
N THR A 51 5.61 19.28 11.49
CA THR A 51 6.36 20.03 12.53
C THR A 51 6.71 21.46 12.12
N THR A 52 6.77 21.70 10.83
CA THR A 52 7.13 23.03 10.32
C THR A 52 5.86 23.87 10.18
N ALA A 53 5.79 25.00 10.89
CA ALA A 53 4.63 25.88 10.89
C ALA A 53 4.11 26.20 9.46
N GLY A 54 2.79 26.13 9.29
CA GLY A 54 2.14 26.52 8.03
C GLY A 54 1.43 25.39 7.27
N PHE A 55 1.54 24.16 7.72
CA PHE A 55 0.78 23.05 7.13
C PHE A 55 -0.59 22.92 7.78
N ASN A 56 -1.65 23.27 7.04
CA ASN A 56 -3.01 23.30 7.57
C ASN A 56 -3.75 22.00 7.25
N VAL A 57 -4.01 21.20 8.28
CA VAL A 57 -4.71 19.90 8.18
C VAL A 57 -6.15 19.95 8.69
N ASN A 58 -6.70 21.13 8.97
CA ASN A 58 -8.05 21.26 9.55
C ASN A 58 -9.15 20.73 8.63
N ARG A 59 -8.88 20.61 7.34
CA ARG A 59 -9.82 20.12 6.33
C ARG A 59 -9.59 18.65 5.97
N LEU A 60 -8.60 18.00 6.56
CA LEU A 60 -8.30 16.59 6.32
C LEU A 60 -9.49 15.73 6.78
N LYS A 61 -9.98 14.87 5.90
CA LYS A 61 -11.10 13.97 6.14
C LYS A 61 -10.66 12.56 6.49
N MET A 62 -9.53 12.14 5.92
CA MET A 62 -9.05 10.78 6.02
C MET A 62 -7.53 10.75 6.17
N PHE A 63 -7.04 9.88 7.03
CA PHE A 63 -5.62 9.57 7.19
C PHE A 63 -5.44 8.07 7.02
N ILE A 64 -4.70 7.68 5.99
CA ILE A 64 -4.45 6.29 5.63
C ILE A 64 -2.98 5.98 5.88
N LEU A 65 -2.72 4.93 6.64
CA LEU A 65 -1.42 4.29 6.76
C LEU A 65 -1.45 3.03 5.90
N ASP A 66 -0.79 3.10 4.77
CA ASP A 66 -0.68 2.01 3.83
C ASP A 66 0.64 1.27 4.02
N ASP A 67 0.65 -0.06 3.84
CA ASP A 67 1.83 -0.91 4.08
C ASP A 67 2.47 -0.65 5.46
N ALA A 68 1.71 -0.85 6.53
CA ALA A 68 2.19 -0.54 7.88
C ALA A 68 3.40 -1.39 8.32
N ASP A 69 3.54 -2.62 7.83
CA ASP A 69 4.62 -3.55 8.19
C ASP A 69 6.03 -3.01 7.89
N PRO A 70 6.36 -2.60 6.63
CA PRO A 70 7.67 -2.01 6.35
C PRO A 70 7.91 -0.70 7.11
N ILE A 71 6.87 0.11 7.33
CA ILE A 71 6.98 1.35 8.09
C ILE A 71 7.40 1.08 9.54
N LEU A 72 6.81 0.06 10.18
CA LEU A 72 7.18 -0.36 11.52
C LEU A 72 8.55 -1.04 11.57
N LYS A 73 8.92 -1.86 10.57
CA LYS A 73 10.27 -2.43 10.45
C LYS A 73 11.34 -1.33 10.43
N LEU A 74 11.08 -0.21 9.79
CA LEU A 74 11.95 0.97 9.75
C LEU A 74 11.85 1.88 10.98
N ARG A 75 11.10 1.51 12.01
CA ARG A 75 10.94 2.22 13.28
C ARG A 75 10.41 3.66 13.11
N HIS A 76 9.40 3.82 12.26
CA HIS A 76 8.77 5.12 12.02
C HIS A 76 7.53 5.40 12.92
N GLU A 77 7.27 4.58 13.94
CA GLU A 77 6.10 4.70 14.82
C GLU A 77 5.97 6.10 15.43
N THR A 78 7.08 6.64 15.93
CA THR A 78 7.08 7.99 16.54
C THR A 78 6.65 9.07 15.55
N LYS A 79 7.04 8.94 14.27
CA LYS A 79 6.67 9.88 13.21
C LYS A 79 5.19 9.76 12.85
N ILE A 80 4.71 8.52 12.72
CA ILE A 80 3.29 8.25 12.47
C ILE A 80 2.43 8.79 13.61
N MET A 81 2.81 8.52 14.86
CA MET A 81 2.08 9.03 16.03
C MET A 81 2.08 10.56 16.10
N ARG A 82 3.19 11.20 15.71
CA ARG A 82 3.25 12.67 15.63
C ARG A 82 2.25 13.22 14.61
N ILE A 83 2.19 12.62 13.43
CA ILE A 83 1.22 13.00 12.40
C ILE A 83 -0.20 12.76 12.93
N SER A 84 -0.48 11.56 13.43
CA SER A 84 -1.79 11.17 13.94
C SER A 84 -2.30 12.11 15.05
N ASN A 85 -1.43 12.50 15.99
CA ASN A 85 -1.77 13.42 17.09
C ASN A 85 -2.02 14.86 16.61
N SER A 86 -1.47 15.25 15.47
CA SER A 86 -1.69 16.58 14.89
C SER A 86 -3.01 16.69 14.14
N ILE A 87 -3.68 15.56 13.87
CA ILE A 87 -4.91 15.47 13.09
C ILE A 87 -6.08 15.13 14.02
N ILE A 88 -7.02 16.06 14.15
CA ILE A 88 -8.19 15.90 15.01
C ILE A 88 -9.43 15.69 14.13
N ARG A 89 -10.34 14.78 14.54
CA ARG A 89 -11.63 14.50 13.88
C ARG A 89 -11.49 13.99 12.44
N THR A 90 -10.54 13.09 12.22
CA THR A 90 -10.23 12.50 10.93
C THR A 90 -10.45 10.99 11.00
N GLN A 91 -11.09 10.41 10.01
CA GLN A 91 -11.14 8.96 9.86
C GLN A 91 -9.72 8.42 9.69
N ARG A 92 -9.39 7.34 10.39
CA ARG A 92 -8.07 6.70 10.30
C ARG A 92 -8.22 5.29 9.83
N ILE A 93 -7.34 4.88 8.90
CA ILE A 93 -7.33 3.55 8.32
C ILE A 93 -5.88 3.06 8.34
N ILE A 94 -5.69 1.78 8.68
CA ILE A 94 -4.40 1.10 8.64
C ILE A 94 -4.56 -0.11 7.73
N PHE A 95 -3.69 -0.24 6.74
CA PHE A 95 -3.53 -1.45 5.93
C PHE A 95 -2.21 -2.13 6.28
N SER A 96 -2.24 -3.44 6.43
CA SER A 96 -1.11 -4.29 6.79
C SER A 96 -1.30 -5.67 6.17
N GLU A 97 -0.22 -6.30 5.71
CA GLU A 97 -0.27 -7.69 5.24
C GLU A 97 -0.42 -8.68 6.38
N GLN A 98 0.16 -8.35 7.55
CA GLN A 98 0.13 -9.21 8.72
C GLN A 98 -0.31 -8.43 9.95
N PHE A 99 -1.23 -8.97 10.71
CA PHE A 99 -1.66 -8.40 11.99
C PHE A 99 -0.70 -8.85 13.12
N THR A 100 0.43 -8.15 13.21
CA THR A 100 1.46 -8.42 14.23
C THR A 100 1.17 -7.66 15.52
N GLU A 101 1.73 -8.10 16.67
CA GLU A 101 1.64 -7.39 17.96
C GLU A 101 2.02 -5.89 17.83
N ARG A 102 2.99 -5.56 16.98
CA ARG A 102 3.39 -4.16 16.76
C ARG A 102 2.34 -3.35 16.01
N ILE A 103 1.63 -3.97 15.06
CA ILE A 103 0.50 -3.36 14.35
C ILE A 103 -0.66 -3.15 15.33
N GLU A 104 -0.96 -4.16 16.16
CA GLU A 104 -1.99 -4.08 17.18
C GLU A 104 -1.74 -2.91 18.13
N VAL A 105 -0.54 -2.79 18.70
CA VAL A 105 -0.15 -1.68 19.57
C VAL A 105 -0.24 -0.32 18.89
N LEU A 106 0.07 -0.24 17.58
CA LEU A 106 -0.08 0.98 16.81
C LEU A 106 -1.57 1.31 16.59
N ALA A 107 -2.36 0.31 16.23
CA ALA A 107 -3.80 0.44 16.01
C ALA A 107 -4.52 0.92 17.27
N GLU A 108 -4.26 0.33 18.43
CA GLU A 108 -4.81 0.77 19.72
C GLU A 108 -4.53 2.25 20.03
N LYS A 109 -3.36 2.77 19.63
CA LYS A 109 -2.97 4.17 19.85
C LYS A 109 -3.56 5.14 18.83
N MET A 110 -3.85 4.66 17.63
CA MET A 110 -4.28 5.49 16.50
C MET A 110 -5.78 5.47 16.25
N LEU A 111 -6.41 4.32 16.44
CA LEU A 111 -7.79 4.07 16.08
C LEU A 111 -8.70 4.18 17.31
N VAL A 112 -9.95 4.50 17.09
CA VAL A 112 -10.99 4.55 18.13
C VAL A 112 -12.15 3.69 17.65
N GLU A 113 -12.45 2.61 18.38
CA GLU A 113 -13.48 1.64 18.04
C GLU A 113 -13.38 1.16 16.58
N PRO A 114 -12.22 0.60 16.16
CA PRO A 114 -11.99 0.21 14.78
C PRO A 114 -12.89 -0.96 14.36
N PHE A 115 -13.25 -0.96 13.07
CA PHE A 115 -13.71 -2.17 12.40
C PHE A 115 -12.49 -2.88 11.81
N GLU A 116 -12.40 -4.19 12.04
CA GLU A 116 -11.37 -5.05 11.47
C GLU A 116 -11.94 -5.83 10.31
N PHE A 117 -11.19 -5.86 9.21
CA PHE A 117 -11.49 -6.65 8.04
C PHE A 117 -10.26 -7.50 7.73
N ASP A 118 -10.45 -8.80 7.71
CA ASP A 118 -9.46 -9.76 7.26
C ASP A 118 -9.88 -10.30 5.89
N PHE A 119 -8.93 -10.34 4.96
CA PHE A 119 -9.13 -10.89 3.62
C PHE A 119 -8.22 -12.10 3.51
N GLU A 120 -8.80 -13.28 3.63
CA GLU A 120 -8.12 -14.52 3.28
C GLU A 120 -8.02 -14.56 1.75
N GLU A 121 -6.82 -14.63 1.19
CA GLU A 121 -6.63 -15.00 -0.21
C GLU A 121 -7.05 -16.47 -0.32
N GLU A 122 -8.12 -16.76 -1.07
CA GLU A 122 -8.43 -18.12 -1.51
C GLU A 122 -7.26 -18.52 -2.42
N GLU A 123 -6.37 -19.39 -1.92
CA GLU A 123 -5.38 -20.05 -2.75
C GLU A 123 -6.16 -20.85 -3.81
N GLU A 124 -6.22 -20.34 -5.04
CA GLU A 124 -6.66 -21.13 -6.18
C GLU A 124 -5.66 -22.29 -6.31
N GLU A 125 -6.04 -23.47 -5.81
CA GLU A 125 -5.32 -24.70 -6.08
C GLU A 125 -5.41 -24.94 -7.60
N ASP A 126 -4.38 -24.53 -8.33
CA ASP A 126 -4.16 -24.93 -9.72
C ASP A 126 -3.88 -26.44 -9.73
N ASP A 127 -4.98 -27.22 -9.80
CA ASP A 127 -4.95 -28.65 -10.03
C ASP A 127 -4.60 -28.92 -11.50
N GLU A 128 -3.36 -28.61 -11.88
CA GLU A 128 -2.77 -29.10 -13.12
C GLU A 128 -2.43 -30.59 -12.96
N SER A 129 -3.45 -31.44 -13.01
CA SER A 129 -3.27 -32.87 -13.27
C SER A 129 -2.81 -33.05 -14.73
N ILE A 130 -1.49 -33.07 -14.89
CA ILE A 130 -0.87 -33.47 -16.17
C ILE A 130 -1.12 -34.97 -16.34
N GLU A 131 -2.12 -35.32 -17.12
CA GLU A 131 -2.26 -36.67 -17.69
C GLU A 131 -1.13 -36.90 -18.69
N THR A 132 -0.11 -37.62 -18.25
CA THR A 132 0.91 -38.19 -19.15
C THR A 132 0.30 -39.37 -19.85
N GLU A 133 -0.19 -39.17 -21.08
CA GLU A 133 -0.50 -40.27 -22.00
C GLU A 133 0.79 -41.01 -22.36
N ASP A 134 0.86 -42.26 -21.92
CA ASP A 134 1.89 -43.23 -22.33
C ASP A 134 1.71 -43.51 -23.83
N MET A 135 2.64 -43.01 -24.64
CA MET A 135 2.83 -43.43 -26.03
C MET A 135 3.60 -44.75 -26.02
N GLU A 136 2.91 -45.88 -26.14
CA GLU A 136 3.50 -47.18 -26.49
C GLU A 136 4.11 -47.11 -27.89
N GLU A 137 5.42 -47.20 -27.96
CA GLU A 137 6.16 -47.50 -29.19
C GLU A 137 5.89 -48.94 -29.63
N GLN A 138 5.17 -49.16 -30.71
CA GLN A 138 5.12 -50.43 -31.40
C GLN A 138 6.34 -50.57 -32.32
N GLU A 139 7.29 -51.38 -31.90
CA GLU A 139 8.29 -51.94 -32.80
C GLU A 139 7.63 -52.91 -33.79
N GLY A 140 7.66 -52.53 -35.06
CA GLY A 140 7.27 -53.38 -36.17
C GLY A 140 8.53 -54.01 -36.82
N ASP A 141 8.71 -55.28 -36.54
CA ASP A 141 9.62 -56.15 -37.32
C ASP A 141 9.18 -56.23 -38.77
N GLU A 142 10.06 -55.91 -39.66
CA GLU A 142 9.98 -56.41 -41.04
C GLU A 142 11.35 -56.96 -41.50
N GLU A 143 11.44 -58.30 -41.35
CA GLU A 143 12.31 -59.12 -42.20
C GLU A 143 11.88 -59.00 -43.66
N ASN A 144 12.78 -58.90 -44.57
CA ASN A 144 12.95 -59.89 -45.66
C ASN A 144 13.84 -59.39 -46.76
N SER A 145 14.98 -60.07 -46.92
CA SER A 145 15.23 -61.11 -47.92
C SER A 145 15.34 -60.66 -49.41
N THR A 146 16.54 -60.94 -49.90
CA THR A 146 16.85 -61.46 -51.24
C THR A 146 16.90 -60.48 -52.44
N LYS A 147 18.01 -60.19 -52.98
CA LYS A 147 18.82 -60.84 -54.00
C LYS A 147 20.03 -60.00 -54.40
#